data_22d44dd3e6157b5c7261d12634adcef1
#
_entry.id   22d44dd3e6157b5c7261d12634adcef1
#
_cell.length_a   1.000
_cell.length_b   1.000
_cell.length_c   1.000
_cell.angle_alpha   90.00
_cell.angle_beta   90.00
_cell.angle_gamma   90.00
#
_symmetry.space_group_name_H-M   'P 1'
#
loop_
_entity.id
_entity.type
_entity.pdbx_description
1 polymer ?
#
loop_
_entity_poly.entity_id
_entity_poly.type
_entity_poly.pdbx_seq_one_letter_code
_entity_poly.pdbx_strand_id
1 'polypeptide(L)'
;EIVSASGTSIPANGLIEIVSLNEDGTATIKTDLPYGRYYVQEIATDSHYKLSDAKYPIIFEYVGQDTAVVKIAVNDGKAIKNDLIYGSVSGKKVDEDGNALGGAMIGLFRTDDGEFTKENALMTTTSAEEGSFSFENIPCGTWYVREIEQPTGFVLDDTIYPVTIGTDGQVVEIEIVNEYGRGNIHLTKVDSEYPDNKLTGAVFEVYKDSNNNGKLDDSDELLGKYGMNDLFYGRYFIKETKAPDGFVLDTDVYEVVIDTDGKTYDVENKAGVGFINEVMRGNLKIVKTSSDGKVKGFAFRITGANGYDIILETDENGEIFLDGLRIGDYTISEVSNSASSMYILPDDKTATVKSGATTIVEMHNVVRETPNTGESDNLSLVLTLIGLSTLGIAASSFLRFKNKKKEEGN
;
A
#
# COMPACT_ATOMS: atom_id res chain seq x y z
N GLU A 1 70.37 32.64 21.73
CA GLU A 1 71.16 32.44 20.53
C GLU A 1 72.21 31.35 20.82
N ILE A 2 72.38 30.38 19.97
CA ILE A 2 73.30 29.28 20.03
C ILE A 2 74.14 29.29 18.76
N VAL A 3 75.45 29.04 18.85
CA VAL A 3 76.30 28.91 17.66
C VAL A 3 76.56 27.42 17.44
N SER A 4 76.25 26.89 16.31
CA SER A 4 76.55 25.49 15.92
C SER A 4 78.01 25.23 15.76
N ALA A 5 78.43 23.98 15.75
CA ALA A 5 79.85 23.60 15.50
C ALA A 5 80.37 24.10 14.13
N SER A 6 79.51 24.34 13.20
CA SER A 6 79.79 24.93 11.85
C SER A 6 79.81 26.46 11.85
N GLY A 7 79.66 27.12 13.01
CA GLY A 7 79.64 28.60 13.16
C GLY A 7 78.33 29.26 12.78
N THR A 8 77.26 28.51 12.54
CA THR A 8 75.94 29.07 12.22
C THR A 8 75.23 29.53 13.49
N SER A 9 74.84 30.80 13.57
CA SER A 9 74.06 31.34 14.70
C SER A 9 72.59 30.90 14.54
N ILE A 10 72.05 30.28 15.59
CA ILE A 10 70.67 29.86 15.71
C ILE A 10 70.00 30.79 16.72
N PRO A 11 69.05 31.61 16.36
CA PRO A 11 68.38 32.49 17.30
C PRO A 11 67.56 31.71 18.34
N ALA A 12 67.21 32.37 19.44
CA ALA A 12 66.28 31.77 20.41
C ALA A 12 64.96 31.33 19.71
N ASN A 13 64.53 30.14 19.99
CA ASN A 13 63.38 29.44 19.33
C ASN A 13 63.54 29.18 17.81
N GLY A 14 64.80 29.28 17.26
CA GLY A 14 65.09 28.92 15.89
C GLY A 14 64.95 27.40 15.68
N LEU A 15 64.42 27.02 14.52
CA LEU A 15 64.28 25.62 14.12
C LEU A 15 65.68 25.01 13.86
N ILE A 16 65.95 23.87 14.46
CA ILE A 16 67.20 23.15 14.32
C ILE A 16 67.10 22.03 13.31
N GLU A 17 66.15 21.16 13.49
CA GLU A 17 65.92 19.98 12.63
C GLU A 17 64.44 19.61 12.65
N ILE A 18 63.93 19.11 11.52
CA ILE A 18 62.63 18.44 11.38
C ILE A 18 62.92 16.95 11.25
N VAL A 19 62.31 16.16 12.12
CA VAL A 19 62.42 14.69 12.07
C VAL A 19 61.03 14.10 11.86
N SER A 20 60.96 13.08 11.00
CA SER A 20 59.74 12.27 10.84
C SER A 20 59.86 11.00 11.68
N LEU A 21 58.74 10.54 12.18
CA LEU A 21 58.66 9.28 12.93
C LEU A 21 58.88 8.10 11.93
N ASN A 22 59.54 7.08 12.42
CA ASN A 22 59.64 5.77 11.75
C ASN A 22 58.30 5.01 11.85
N GLU A 23 58.19 3.87 11.19
CA GLU A 23 57.03 3.00 11.26
C GLU A 23 56.71 2.47 12.67
N ASP A 24 57.73 2.40 13.54
CA ASP A 24 57.59 2.03 14.97
C ASP A 24 57.22 3.20 15.88
N GLY A 25 56.95 4.37 15.30
CA GLY A 25 56.58 5.58 16.04
C GLY A 25 57.76 6.27 16.76
N THR A 26 59.03 5.93 16.42
CA THR A 26 60.22 6.53 17.03
C THR A 26 60.92 7.49 16.07
N ALA A 27 61.64 8.44 16.60
CA ALA A 27 62.56 9.28 15.85
C ALA A 27 63.83 9.59 16.67
N THR A 28 64.92 9.84 15.93
CA THR A 28 66.18 10.26 16.56
C THR A 28 66.70 11.52 15.87
N ILE A 29 66.95 12.56 16.67
CA ILE A 29 67.58 13.78 16.23
C ILE A 29 69.09 13.47 16.05
N LYS A 30 69.62 13.75 14.87
CA LYS A 30 71.03 13.42 14.52
C LYS A 30 71.97 14.62 14.53
N THR A 31 71.38 15.81 14.60
CA THR A 31 72.18 17.05 14.64
C THR A 31 72.97 17.14 15.93
N ASP A 32 74.27 17.41 15.85
CA ASP A 32 75.14 17.71 17.00
C ASP A 32 74.69 19.00 17.60
N LEU A 33 74.25 18.92 18.87
CA LEU A 33 73.72 20.08 19.61
C LEU A 33 74.80 20.63 20.60
N PRO A 34 75.10 21.93 20.61
CA PRO A 34 75.82 22.56 21.64
C PRO A 34 75.12 22.43 23.01
N TYR A 35 75.86 22.56 24.09
CA TYR A 35 75.22 22.62 25.40
C TYR A 35 74.19 23.74 25.45
N GLY A 36 73.00 23.44 25.96
CA GLY A 36 71.92 24.39 25.97
C GLY A 36 70.56 23.81 26.34
N ARG A 37 69.54 24.64 26.23
CA ARG A 37 68.15 24.25 26.44
C ARG A 37 67.42 24.24 25.11
N TYR A 38 66.75 23.13 24.83
CA TYR A 38 66.02 22.86 23.62
C TYR A 38 64.63 22.40 23.96
N TYR A 39 63.79 22.29 22.99
CA TYR A 39 62.50 21.61 23.09
C TYR A 39 62.16 20.91 21.78
N VAL A 40 61.42 19.81 21.90
CA VAL A 40 60.74 19.14 20.80
C VAL A 40 59.29 19.56 20.82
N GLN A 41 58.74 19.87 19.67
CA GLN A 41 57.34 20.20 19.48
C GLN A 41 56.83 19.51 18.21
N GLU A 42 55.66 18.97 18.27
CA GLU A 42 54.99 18.41 17.09
C GLU A 42 54.58 19.55 16.15
N ILE A 43 54.85 19.40 14.84
CA ILE A 43 54.50 20.40 13.82
C ILE A 43 53.53 19.83 12.81
N ALA A 44 53.33 18.51 12.76
CA ALA A 44 52.35 17.80 11.95
C ALA A 44 51.99 16.48 12.63
N THR A 45 50.77 16.04 12.51
CA THR A 45 50.28 14.76 12.97
C THR A 45 49.40 14.10 11.92
N ASP A 46 49.04 12.84 12.11
CA ASP A 46 48.04 12.19 11.28
C ASP A 46 46.71 12.89 11.41
N SER A 47 45.93 12.91 10.32
CA SER A 47 44.65 13.64 10.19
C SER A 47 43.58 13.22 11.18
N HIS A 48 43.73 12.07 11.83
CA HIS A 48 42.78 11.56 12.83
C HIS A 48 43.04 12.10 14.25
N TYR A 49 44.15 12.80 14.45
CA TYR A 49 44.60 13.29 15.77
C TYR A 49 44.71 14.80 15.81
N LYS A 50 44.57 15.34 17.03
CA LYS A 50 44.82 16.75 17.31
C LYS A 50 46.30 17.00 17.31
N LEU A 51 46.72 18.02 16.57
CA LEU A 51 48.09 18.48 16.67
C LEU A 51 48.35 19.04 18.09
N SER A 52 49.37 18.50 18.76
CA SER A 52 49.74 18.97 20.10
C SER A 52 50.61 20.22 20.01
N ASP A 53 50.30 21.23 20.80
CA ASP A 53 51.12 22.42 20.98
C ASP A 53 52.15 22.27 22.13
N ALA A 54 52.18 21.10 22.76
CA ALA A 54 53.08 20.80 23.88
C ALA A 54 54.56 20.92 23.47
N LYS A 55 55.34 21.52 24.32
CA LYS A 55 56.79 21.62 24.18
C LYS A 55 57.47 20.72 25.20
N TYR A 56 58.22 19.77 24.70
CA TYR A 56 58.95 18.81 25.51
C TYR A 56 60.40 19.32 25.70
N PRO A 57 60.79 19.80 26.91
CA PRO A 57 62.07 20.40 27.13
C PRO A 57 63.21 19.35 27.13
N ILE A 58 64.31 19.72 26.56
CA ILE A 58 65.56 18.98 26.58
C ILE A 58 66.63 19.88 27.11
N ILE A 59 67.37 19.38 28.11
CA ILE A 59 68.57 20.10 28.71
C ILE A 59 69.77 19.28 28.33
N PHE A 60 70.68 19.87 27.56
CA PHE A 60 71.91 19.25 27.16
C PHE A 60 73.04 19.96 27.92
N GLU A 61 73.62 19.26 28.90
CA GLU A 61 74.64 19.76 29.78
C GLU A 61 75.88 18.87 29.69
N TYR A 62 77.02 19.46 30.12
CA TYR A 62 78.28 18.73 30.21
C TYR A 62 78.21 17.65 31.29
N VAL A 63 78.48 16.34 30.89
CA VAL A 63 78.46 15.21 31.85
C VAL A 63 79.77 14.56 32.12
N GLY A 64 80.92 15.16 31.68
CA GLY A 64 82.28 14.70 31.92
C GLY A 64 83.09 14.41 30.66
N GLN A 65 84.40 14.32 30.75
CA GLN A 65 85.31 14.12 29.61
C GLN A 65 85.25 12.71 29.03
N ASP A 66 84.78 11.74 29.80
CA ASP A 66 84.73 10.33 29.41
C ASP A 66 83.46 9.93 28.65
N THR A 67 82.54 10.88 28.47
CA THR A 67 81.28 10.62 27.81
C THR A 67 81.23 11.24 26.41
N ALA A 68 81.57 10.45 25.39
CA ALA A 68 81.60 10.91 24.00
C ALA A 68 80.24 11.18 23.37
N VAL A 69 79.15 10.55 23.87
CA VAL A 69 77.79 10.71 23.39
C VAL A 69 76.83 10.74 24.58
N VAL A 70 76.06 11.77 24.68
CA VAL A 70 74.98 11.88 25.66
C VAL A 70 73.70 11.54 24.97
N LYS A 71 72.97 10.47 25.40
CA LYS A 71 71.64 10.12 24.95
C LYS A 71 70.59 10.73 25.84
N ILE A 72 69.73 11.57 25.28
CA ILE A 72 68.69 12.23 26.04
C ILE A 72 67.32 11.68 25.45
N ALA A 73 66.52 11.16 26.36
CA ALA A 73 65.19 10.74 26.00
C ALA A 73 64.21 11.93 26.15
N VAL A 74 63.48 12.25 25.08
CA VAL A 74 62.45 13.26 25.14
C VAL A 74 61.28 12.74 26.00
N ASN A 75 60.65 13.63 26.79
CA ASN A 75 59.53 13.31 27.69
C ASN A 75 59.87 12.18 28.69
N ASP A 76 61.11 12.19 29.21
CA ASP A 76 61.63 11.16 30.12
C ASP A 76 61.52 9.73 29.60
N GLY A 77 61.52 9.54 28.26
CA GLY A 77 61.34 8.26 27.60
C GLY A 77 59.88 7.76 27.55
N LYS A 78 58.94 8.57 28.00
CA LYS A 78 57.49 8.24 27.86
C LYS A 78 57.01 8.61 26.47
N ALA A 79 56.06 7.84 25.98
CA ALA A 79 55.41 8.13 24.70
C ALA A 79 54.71 9.50 24.72
N ILE A 80 54.89 10.25 23.64
CA ILE A 80 54.08 11.43 23.32
C ILE A 80 52.76 10.94 22.75
N LYS A 81 51.65 11.39 23.30
CA LYS A 81 50.30 10.95 22.88
C LYS A 81 49.55 12.10 22.25
N ASN A 82 48.88 11.80 21.18
CA ASN A 82 47.92 12.70 20.55
C ASN A 82 46.50 12.23 20.88
N ASP A 83 45.63 13.19 21.11
CA ASP A 83 44.22 12.94 21.30
C ASP A 83 43.54 12.77 19.93
N LEU A 84 42.60 11.83 19.84
CA LEU A 84 41.78 11.65 18.66
C LEU A 84 40.88 12.86 18.42
N ILE A 85 40.59 13.12 17.16
CA ILE A 85 39.56 14.07 16.73
C ILE A 85 38.19 13.42 16.90
N TYR A 86 37.26 14.13 17.51
CA TYR A 86 35.87 13.75 17.63
C TYR A 86 34.96 14.88 17.17
N GLY A 87 33.82 14.51 16.63
CA GLY A 87 32.74 15.42 16.27
C GLY A 87 31.38 14.87 16.67
N SER A 88 30.35 15.50 16.20
CA SER A 88 28.97 15.12 16.44
C SER A 88 28.11 15.32 15.19
N VAL A 89 26.95 14.67 15.15
CA VAL A 89 25.86 14.92 14.22
C VAL A 89 24.72 15.54 15.02
N SER A 90 24.17 16.65 14.52
CA SER A 90 22.93 17.25 14.98
C SER A 90 21.90 17.08 13.90
N GLY A 91 20.82 16.36 14.17
CA GLY A 91 19.82 16.03 13.19
C GLY A 91 18.45 16.61 13.50
N LYS A 92 17.70 16.88 12.45
CA LYS A 92 16.29 17.26 12.50
C LYS A 92 15.49 16.25 11.72
N LYS A 93 14.47 15.67 12.37
CA LYS A 93 13.50 14.76 11.77
C LYS A 93 12.20 15.50 11.53
N VAL A 94 11.69 15.46 10.30
CA VAL A 94 10.46 16.14 9.91
C VAL A 94 9.59 15.23 9.03
N ASP A 95 8.30 15.57 8.95
CA ASP A 95 7.40 15.02 7.93
C ASP A 95 7.54 15.78 6.60
N GLU A 96 6.80 15.36 5.57
CA GLU A 96 6.81 15.99 4.24
C GLU A 96 6.26 17.42 4.24
N ASP A 97 5.52 17.83 5.27
CA ASP A 97 5.01 19.18 5.46
C ASP A 97 6.00 20.07 6.24
N GLY A 98 7.14 19.51 6.70
CA GLY A 98 8.16 20.20 7.48
C GLY A 98 7.85 20.29 8.98
N ASN A 99 6.84 19.58 9.47
CA ASN A 99 6.56 19.52 10.91
C ASN A 99 7.56 18.57 11.61
N ALA A 100 7.88 18.89 12.85
CA ALA A 100 8.74 18.06 13.68
C ALA A 100 8.17 16.65 13.86
N LEU A 101 9.01 15.62 13.71
CA LEU A 101 8.60 14.22 13.75
C LEU A 101 9.40 13.43 14.78
N GLY A 102 8.75 13.03 15.88
CA GLY A 102 9.31 12.19 16.91
C GLY A 102 9.11 10.70 16.65
N GLY A 103 9.93 9.87 17.33
CA GLY A 103 9.76 8.42 17.35
C GLY A 103 10.47 7.65 16.23
N ALA A 104 11.18 8.31 15.32
CA ALA A 104 12.05 7.65 14.35
C ALA A 104 13.30 7.08 15.02
N MET A 105 13.63 5.81 14.79
CA MET A 105 14.91 5.25 15.21
C MET A 105 15.94 5.45 14.10
N ILE A 106 17.05 6.10 14.44
CA ILE A 106 18.11 6.48 13.51
C ILE A 106 19.40 5.82 13.95
N GLY A 107 20.16 5.28 12.99
CA GLY A 107 21.45 4.63 13.22
C GLY A 107 22.61 5.37 12.59
N LEU A 108 23.79 5.27 13.23
CA LEU A 108 25.09 5.68 12.69
C LEU A 108 25.89 4.44 12.33
N PHE A 109 26.36 4.36 11.08
CA PHE A 109 27.02 3.18 10.50
C PHE A 109 28.42 3.50 9.97
N ARG A 110 29.26 2.47 9.86
CA ARG A 110 30.64 2.59 9.34
C ARG A 110 30.75 2.48 7.83
N THR A 111 29.75 1.88 7.18
CA THR A 111 29.74 1.55 5.76
C THR A 111 28.39 1.96 5.18
N ASP A 112 28.38 2.25 3.89
CA ASP A 112 27.18 2.56 3.09
C ASP A 112 26.59 1.33 2.41
N ASP A 113 27.13 0.15 2.67
CA ASP A 113 26.67 -1.14 2.17
C ASP A 113 26.29 -2.09 3.32
N GLY A 114 25.42 -3.05 3.02
CA GLY A 114 24.99 -4.07 3.95
C GLY A 114 23.62 -3.80 4.59
N GLU A 115 23.36 -4.49 5.71
CA GLU A 115 22.11 -4.37 6.44
C GLU A 115 22.17 -3.24 7.47
N PHE A 116 21.21 -2.31 7.39
CA PHE A 116 21.09 -1.19 8.31
C PHE A 116 20.10 -1.53 9.43
N THR A 117 20.58 -2.29 10.40
CA THR A 117 19.83 -2.74 11.57
C THR A 117 20.38 -2.11 12.85
N LYS A 118 19.61 -2.21 13.93
CA LYS A 118 20.04 -1.75 15.24
C LYS A 118 21.31 -2.48 15.72
N GLU A 119 21.43 -3.75 15.39
CA GLU A 119 22.57 -4.60 15.78
C GLU A 119 23.84 -4.22 15.03
N ASN A 120 23.73 -3.74 13.80
CA ASN A 120 24.86 -3.35 12.94
C ASN A 120 25.26 -1.87 13.12
N ALA A 121 24.40 -1.07 13.74
CA ALA A 121 24.68 0.33 14.03
C ALA A 121 25.80 0.48 15.08
N LEU A 122 26.73 1.42 14.86
CA LEU A 122 27.68 1.84 15.88
C LEU A 122 26.98 2.52 17.05
N MET A 123 26.01 3.36 16.73
CA MET A 123 25.14 4.07 17.67
C MET A 123 23.73 4.13 17.12
N THR A 124 22.74 4.19 18.00
CA THR A 124 21.35 4.45 17.67
C THR A 124 20.80 5.57 18.53
N THR A 125 19.87 6.33 17.99
CA THR A 125 19.12 7.35 18.70
C THR A 125 17.67 7.35 18.22
N THR A 126 16.78 7.96 19.01
CA THR A 126 15.37 8.15 18.60
C THR A 126 15.09 9.64 18.54
N SER A 127 14.41 10.10 17.47
CA SER A 127 14.03 11.51 17.38
C SER A 127 13.04 11.87 18.50
N ALA A 128 13.28 13.00 19.14
CA ALA A 128 12.39 13.57 20.15
C ALA A 128 11.10 14.11 19.52
N GLU A 129 10.11 14.46 20.33
CA GLU A 129 8.83 15.00 19.83
C GLU A 129 9.01 16.27 18.99
N GLU A 130 10.00 17.10 19.33
CA GLU A 130 10.39 18.29 18.55
C GLU A 130 11.27 17.96 17.33
N GLY A 131 11.43 16.68 16.98
CA GLY A 131 12.16 16.21 15.82
C GLY A 131 13.68 16.19 15.97
N SER A 132 14.24 16.61 17.10
CA SER A 132 15.70 16.64 17.29
C SER A 132 16.26 15.25 17.55
N PHE A 133 17.48 14.99 17.04
CA PHE A 133 18.29 13.84 17.39
C PHE A 133 19.77 14.16 17.28
N SER A 134 20.64 13.42 17.98
CA SER A 134 22.08 13.62 17.88
C SER A 134 22.88 12.34 18.08
N PHE A 135 24.11 12.36 17.55
CA PHE A 135 25.17 11.42 17.84
C PHE A 135 26.39 12.19 18.28
N GLU A 136 26.92 11.85 19.46
CA GLU A 136 28.06 12.53 20.09
C GLU A 136 29.28 11.63 20.06
N ASN A 137 30.48 12.28 20.17
CA ASN A 137 31.75 11.58 20.23
C ASN A 137 32.04 10.65 19.05
N ILE A 138 31.69 11.10 17.86
CA ILE A 138 31.95 10.37 16.62
C ILE A 138 33.43 10.55 16.26
N PRO A 139 34.22 9.47 16.11
CA PRO A 139 35.64 9.59 15.71
C PRO A 139 35.79 10.24 14.33
N CYS A 140 36.93 10.86 14.07
CA CYS A 140 37.30 11.34 12.74
C CYS A 140 37.15 10.25 11.68
N GLY A 141 36.60 10.63 10.53
CA GLY A 141 36.36 9.72 9.41
C GLY A 141 34.99 9.97 8.73
N THR A 142 34.65 9.10 7.78
CA THR A 142 33.35 9.10 7.10
C THR A 142 32.44 8.06 7.74
N TRP A 143 31.20 8.47 7.97
CA TRP A 143 30.15 7.71 8.61
C TRP A 143 28.87 7.86 7.80
N TYR A 144 27.87 7.03 8.07
CA TYR A 144 26.60 7.01 7.36
C TYR A 144 25.46 7.01 8.36
N VAL A 145 24.53 7.93 8.19
CA VAL A 145 23.33 8.02 9.00
C VAL A 145 22.16 7.51 8.18
N ARG A 146 21.30 6.68 8.77
CA ARG A 146 20.09 6.16 8.13
C ARG A 146 19.01 5.90 9.17
N GLU A 147 17.76 6.07 8.75
CA GLU A 147 16.61 5.62 9.53
C GLU A 147 16.53 4.08 9.55
N ILE A 148 16.30 3.52 10.74
CA ILE A 148 16.15 2.07 10.96
C ILE A 148 14.68 1.70 11.13
N GLU A 149 13.92 2.51 11.86
CA GLU A 149 12.48 2.32 12.09
C GLU A 149 11.78 3.67 11.95
N GLN A 150 10.75 3.69 11.12
CA GLN A 150 9.92 4.87 10.91
C GLN A 150 8.92 5.05 12.06
N PRO A 151 8.45 6.28 12.32
CA PRO A 151 7.33 6.53 13.19
C PRO A 151 6.03 5.92 12.61
N THR A 152 5.08 5.60 13.48
CA THR A 152 3.78 5.08 13.07
C THR A 152 3.08 6.04 12.12
N GLY A 153 2.60 5.55 10.99
CA GLY A 153 1.89 6.34 9.98
C GLY A 153 2.76 6.86 8.85
N PHE A 154 4.05 6.59 8.88
CA PHE A 154 5.01 7.09 7.88
C PHE A 154 5.68 5.95 7.11
N VAL A 155 6.25 6.28 5.97
CA VAL A 155 7.10 5.39 5.17
C VAL A 155 8.54 5.53 5.67
N LEU A 156 9.28 4.42 5.74
CA LEU A 156 10.70 4.43 6.10
C LEU A 156 11.50 5.23 5.06
N ASP A 157 12.28 6.22 5.50
CA ASP A 157 13.30 6.84 4.65
C ASP A 157 14.51 5.92 4.56
N ASP A 158 14.71 5.30 3.41
CA ASP A 158 15.84 4.41 3.16
C ASP A 158 17.08 5.11 2.63
N THR A 159 17.07 6.43 2.61
CA THR A 159 18.21 7.27 2.20
C THR A 159 19.39 7.11 3.15
N ILE A 160 20.58 7.00 2.58
CA ILE A 160 21.83 6.96 3.32
C ILE A 160 22.47 8.35 3.29
N TYR A 161 22.68 8.95 4.47
CA TYR A 161 23.24 10.28 4.64
C TYR A 161 24.72 10.17 5.02
N PRO A 162 25.67 10.46 4.10
CA PRO A 162 27.09 10.47 4.44
C PRO A 162 27.44 11.67 5.31
N VAL A 163 28.19 11.44 6.38
CA VAL A 163 28.71 12.48 7.30
C VAL A 163 30.21 12.31 7.49
N THR A 164 30.97 13.38 7.40
CA THR A 164 32.42 13.33 7.56
C THR A 164 32.85 14.23 8.71
N ILE A 165 33.53 13.64 9.68
CA ILE A 165 34.19 14.35 10.80
C ILE A 165 35.68 14.53 10.44
N GLY A 166 36.09 15.75 10.22
CA GLY A 166 37.48 16.08 9.85
C GLY A 166 38.18 17.03 10.79
N THR A 167 37.43 17.70 11.68
CA THR A 167 37.98 18.62 12.66
C THR A 167 37.42 18.41 14.06
N ASP A 168 38.21 18.66 15.07
CA ASP A 168 37.80 18.48 16.46
C ASP A 168 36.65 19.42 16.86
N GLY A 169 35.61 18.82 17.47
CA GLY A 169 34.38 19.53 17.83
C GLY A 169 33.47 19.89 16.65
N GLN A 170 33.72 19.35 15.47
CA GLN A 170 32.85 19.57 14.31
C GLN A 170 31.45 19.05 14.59
N VAL A 171 30.44 19.84 14.26
CA VAL A 171 29.03 19.45 14.21
C VAL A 171 28.58 19.37 12.76
N VAL A 172 28.10 18.21 12.32
CA VAL A 172 27.47 18.03 11.02
C VAL A 172 25.96 18.09 11.20
N GLU A 173 25.30 18.98 10.49
CA GLU A 173 23.84 19.10 10.54
C GLU A 173 23.22 18.33 9.40
N ILE A 174 22.15 17.56 9.68
CA ILE A 174 21.37 16.80 8.69
C ILE A 174 19.87 16.94 8.97
N GLU A 175 19.07 16.83 7.90
CA GLU A 175 17.63 16.75 8.00
C GLU A 175 17.16 15.45 7.32
N ILE A 176 16.28 14.71 7.99
CA ILE A 176 15.69 13.46 7.49
C ILE A 176 14.18 13.68 7.40
N VAL A 177 13.59 13.40 6.23
CA VAL A 177 12.18 13.61 5.96
C VAL A 177 11.49 12.27 5.79
N ASN A 178 10.34 12.05 6.46
CA ASN A 178 9.47 10.92 6.13
C ASN A 178 8.21 11.40 5.40
N GLU A 179 7.81 10.60 4.41
CA GLU A 179 6.52 10.76 3.76
C GLU A 179 5.44 10.03 4.57
N TYR A 180 4.21 10.56 4.56
CA TYR A 180 3.07 9.84 5.12
C TYR A 180 2.81 8.56 4.32
N GLY A 181 2.61 7.46 5.00
CA GLY A 181 2.14 6.24 4.36
C GLY A 181 0.72 6.39 3.87
N ARG A 182 0.45 6.03 2.61
CA ARG A 182 -0.83 6.17 1.95
C ARG A 182 -1.23 4.91 1.20
N GLY A 183 -2.53 4.72 1.02
CA GLY A 183 -3.08 3.64 0.22
C GLY A 183 -4.44 3.99 -0.35
N ASN A 184 -4.99 3.08 -1.13
CA ASN A 184 -6.25 3.28 -1.82
C ASN A 184 -7.26 2.21 -1.40
N ILE A 185 -8.54 2.57 -1.37
CA ILE A 185 -9.64 1.63 -1.21
C ILE A 185 -10.36 1.51 -2.55
N HIS A 186 -10.52 0.29 -3.03
CA HIS A 186 -11.26 -0.02 -4.24
C HIS A 186 -12.41 -0.97 -3.92
N LEU A 187 -13.53 -0.78 -4.62
CA LEU A 187 -14.72 -1.59 -4.46
C LEU A 187 -15.37 -1.80 -5.82
N THR A 188 -15.67 -3.07 -6.13
CA THR A 188 -16.45 -3.42 -7.33
C THR A 188 -17.83 -3.93 -6.91
N LYS A 189 -18.88 -3.19 -7.28
CA LYS A 189 -20.27 -3.59 -7.02
C LYS A 189 -20.79 -4.50 -8.09
N VAL A 190 -21.28 -5.68 -7.70
CA VAL A 190 -21.75 -6.71 -8.63
C VAL A 190 -23.09 -7.29 -8.21
N ASP A 191 -23.77 -7.89 -9.17
CA ASP A 191 -25.02 -8.63 -8.97
C ASP A 191 -24.75 -9.98 -8.29
N SER A 192 -25.47 -10.33 -7.24
CA SER A 192 -25.28 -11.60 -6.52
C SER A 192 -25.57 -12.85 -7.34
N GLU A 193 -26.42 -12.74 -8.37
CA GLU A 193 -26.79 -13.85 -9.24
C GLU A 193 -26.01 -13.85 -10.56
N TYR A 194 -25.56 -12.68 -10.99
CA TYR A 194 -24.80 -12.47 -12.24
C TYR A 194 -23.53 -11.65 -11.94
N PRO A 195 -22.50 -12.26 -11.36
CA PRO A 195 -21.30 -11.53 -10.89
C PRO A 195 -20.53 -10.78 -11.97
N ASP A 196 -20.69 -11.17 -13.23
CA ASP A 196 -20.12 -10.45 -14.38
C ASP A 196 -20.80 -9.09 -14.63
N ASN A 197 -22.04 -8.91 -14.11
CA ASN A 197 -22.77 -7.66 -14.22
C ASN A 197 -22.33 -6.69 -13.12
N LYS A 198 -21.58 -5.65 -13.50
CA LYS A 198 -21.24 -4.56 -12.61
C LYS A 198 -22.44 -3.66 -12.40
N LEU A 199 -22.72 -3.33 -11.14
CA LEU A 199 -23.83 -2.49 -10.75
C LEU A 199 -23.40 -1.06 -10.51
N THR A 200 -24.28 -0.11 -10.78
CA THR A 200 -24.11 1.32 -10.52
C THR A 200 -25.21 1.83 -9.58
N GLY A 201 -25.03 3.02 -9.00
CA GLY A 201 -26.04 3.66 -8.16
C GLY A 201 -25.97 3.30 -6.68
N ALA A 202 -25.10 2.37 -6.26
CA ALA A 202 -24.76 2.20 -4.85
C ALA A 202 -24.02 3.44 -4.32
N VAL A 203 -24.20 3.75 -3.05
CA VAL A 203 -23.48 4.81 -2.33
C VAL A 203 -22.87 4.21 -1.09
N PHE A 204 -21.57 4.44 -0.93
CA PHE A 204 -20.81 4.03 0.23
C PHE A 204 -20.28 5.26 0.96
N GLU A 205 -20.19 5.15 2.26
CA GLU A 205 -19.50 6.10 3.14
C GLU A 205 -18.27 5.44 3.71
N VAL A 206 -17.18 6.23 3.82
CA VAL A 206 -15.90 5.81 4.37
C VAL A 206 -15.62 6.63 5.62
N TYR A 207 -15.34 5.95 6.71
CA TYR A 207 -15.02 6.55 8.01
C TYR A 207 -13.60 6.17 8.41
N LYS A 208 -12.91 7.09 9.08
CA LYS A 208 -11.61 6.82 9.70
C LYS A 208 -11.83 6.48 11.17
N ASP A 209 -11.26 5.37 11.64
CA ASP A 209 -11.22 5.02 13.07
C ASP A 209 -10.36 6.05 13.82
N SER A 210 -10.99 7.11 14.30
CA SER A 210 -10.29 8.25 14.90
C SER A 210 -9.81 7.99 16.32
N ASN A 211 -10.45 7.05 17.02
CA ASN A 211 -10.12 6.68 18.40
C ASN A 211 -9.38 5.34 18.54
N ASN A 212 -9.12 4.67 17.42
CA ASN A 212 -8.44 3.37 17.34
C ASN A 212 -9.10 2.26 18.17
N ASN A 213 -10.43 2.29 18.32
CA ASN A 213 -11.15 1.30 19.10
C ASN A 213 -11.58 0.05 18.29
N GLY A 214 -11.41 0.06 16.96
CA GLY A 214 -11.73 -1.03 16.05
C GLY A 214 -13.23 -1.21 15.81
N LYS A 215 -14.05 -0.18 16.02
CA LYS A 215 -15.51 -0.20 15.82
C LYS A 215 -15.97 1.14 15.29
N LEU A 216 -16.87 1.11 14.32
CA LEU A 216 -17.51 2.33 13.84
C LEU A 216 -18.42 2.93 14.91
N ASP A 217 -18.16 4.15 15.35
CA ASP A 217 -18.97 4.91 16.31
C ASP A 217 -19.00 6.42 15.97
N ASP A 218 -19.67 7.19 16.84
CA ASP A 218 -19.92 8.63 16.63
C ASP A 218 -18.65 9.50 16.74
N SER A 219 -17.53 8.94 17.20
CA SER A 219 -16.25 9.65 17.26
C SER A 219 -15.43 9.53 15.98
N ASP A 220 -15.86 8.68 15.04
CA ASP A 220 -15.16 8.42 13.80
C ASP A 220 -15.44 9.50 12.76
N GLU A 221 -14.41 9.86 12.04
CA GLU A 221 -14.47 10.90 11.02
C GLU A 221 -15.05 10.35 9.71
N LEU A 222 -16.18 10.91 9.26
CA LEU A 222 -16.70 10.66 7.93
C LEU A 222 -15.83 11.39 6.89
N LEU A 223 -15.07 10.64 6.12
CA LEU A 223 -14.20 11.21 5.08
C LEU A 223 -14.93 11.51 3.78
N GLY A 224 -16.07 10.85 3.53
CA GLY A 224 -16.88 11.11 2.35
C GLY A 224 -17.40 9.86 1.68
N LYS A 225 -17.79 10.00 0.41
CA LYS A 225 -18.32 8.91 -0.39
C LYS A 225 -17.19 8.06 -0.99
N TYR A 226 -17.50 6.80 -1.27
CA TYR A 226 -16.62 5.87 -1.96
C TYR A 226 -15.86 6.52 -3.15
N GLY A 227 -14.63 6.11 -3.35
CA GLY A 227 -13.73 6.56 -4.42
C GLY A 227 -12.57 7.41 -3.90
N MET A 228 -12.31 7.41 -2.60
CA MET A 228 -11.17 8.09 -2.02
C MET A 228 -9.88 7.32 -2.29
N ASN A 229 -8.92 8.02 -2.84
CA ASN A 229 -7.55 7.60 -3.00
C ASN A 229 -6.67 8.37 -2.02
N ASP A 230 -5.43 7.95 -1.87
CA ASP A 230 -4.45 8.65 -1.05
C ASP A 230 -4.84 8.76 0.44
N LEU A 231 -5.45 7.72 0.97
CA LEU A 231 -5.80 7.65 2.38
C LEU A 231 -4.57 7.33 3.21
N PHE A 232 -4.34 8.06 4.28
CA PHE A 232 -3.24 7.82 5.22
C PHE A 232 -3.31 6.43 5.86
N TYR A 233 -2.19 5.91 6.33
CA TYR A 233 -2.19 4.70 7.13
C TYR A 233 -3.16 4.81 8.29
N GLY A 234 -3.90 3.73 8.51
CA GLY A 234 -4.93 3.69 9.54
C GLY A 234 -6.00 2.66 9.26
N ARG A 235 -6.94 2.59 10.17
CA ARG A 235 -8.13 1.75 10.06
C ARG A 235 -9.28 2.57 9.51
N TYR A 236 -10.04 1.97 8.59
CA TYR A 236 -11.19 2.57 7.95
C TYR A 236 -12.38 1.64 7.99
N PHE A 237 -13.57 2.22 8.03
CA PHE A 237 -14.83 1.50 7.95
C PHE A 237 -15.59 1.95 6.71
N ILE A 238 -16.12 0.98 5.98
CA ILE A 238 -16.91 1.19 4.77
C ILE A 238 -18.32 0.67 5.02
N LYS A 239 -19.33 1.48 4.73
CA LYS A 239 -20.73 1.16 4.90
C LYS A 239 -21.53 1.56 3.67
N GLU A 240 -22.37 0.65 3.18
CA GLU A 240 -23.33 1.00 2.14
C GLU A 240 -24.49 1.81 2.74
N THR A 241 -24.77 2.96 2.16
CA THR A 241 -25.88 3.84 2.62
C THR A 241 -27.02 3.88 1.61
N LYS A 242 -26.77 3.44 0.39
CA LYS A 242 -27.79 3.26 -0.63
C LYS A 242 -27.41 2.07 -1.52
N ALA A 243 -28.30 1.08 -1.62
CA ALA A 243 -28.16 -0.04 -2.57
C ALA A 243 -28.49 0.40 -4.01
N PRO A 244 -27.99 -0.32 -5.03
CA PRO A 244 -28.50 -0.18 -6.39
C PRO A 244 -30.01 -0.46 -6.49
N ASP A 245 -30.66 0.11 -7.49
CA ASP A 245 -32.08 -0.15 -7.72
C ASP A 245 -32.34 -1.65 -7.97
N GLY A 246 -33.30 -2.21 -7.25
CA GLY A 246 -33.64 -3.64 -7.34
C GLY A 246 -32.88 -4.55 -6.37
N PHE A 247 -32.08 -3.98 -5.49
CA PHE A 247 -31.30 -4.73 -4.50
C PHE A 247 -31.60 -4.31 -3.07
N VAL A 248 -31.41 -5.23 -2.14
CA VAL A 248 -31.53 -4.99 -0.70
C VAL A 248 -30.27 -4.31 -0.21
N LEU A 249 -30.43 -3.27 0.63
CA LEU A 249 -29.30 -2.59 1.26
C LEU A 249 -28.51 -3.56 2.15
N ASP A 250 -27.19 -3.59 1.98
CA ASP A 250 -26.28 -4.22 2.92
C ASP A 250 -26.03 -3.26 4.09
N THR A 251 -26.36 -3.70 5.29
CA THR A 251 -26.23 -2.88 6.52
C THR A 251 -24.94 -3.19 7.29
N ASP A 252 -24.15 -4.14 6.85
CA ASP A 252 -22.89 -4.51 7.48
C ASP A 252 -21.83 -3.42 7.29
N VAL A 253 -20.89 -3.39 8.21
CA VAL A 253 -19.74 -2.48 8.19
C VAL A 253 -18.50 -3.29 7.90
N TYR A 254 -17.71 -2.84 6.93
CA TYR A 254 -16.50 -3.52 6.46
C TYR A 254 -15.27 -2.74 6.88
N GLU A 255 -14.32 -3.43 7.48
CA GLU A 255 -13.06 -2.87 7.95
C GLU A 255 -11.97 -3.02 6.90
N VAL A 256 -11.16 -1.97 6.73
CA VAL A 256 -9.93 -1.98 5.93
C VAL A 256 -8.83 -1.32 6.75
N VAL A 257 -7.67 -1.99 6.83
CA VAL A 257 -6.47 -1.42 7.43
C VAL A 257 -5.49 -1.09 6.32
N ILE A 258 -5.18 0.20 6.15
CA ILE A 258 -4.17 0.69 5.23
C ILE A 258 -2.85 0.74 6.00
N ASP A 259 -1.89 -0.09 5.61
CA ASP A 259 -0.61 -0.32 6.29
C ASP A 259 0.59 -0.46 5.33
N THR A 260 0.34 -0.40 4.04
CA THR A 260 1.37 -0.56 3.00
C THR A 260 1.24 0.56 1.99
N ASP A 261 2.33 1.28 1.77
CA ASP A 261 2.37 2.44 0.89
C ASP A 261 2.04 2.09 -0.56
N GLY A 262 1.25 2.95 -1.20
CA GLY A 262 0.79 2.82 -2.58
C GLY A 262 -0.17 1.64 -2.85
N LYS A 263 -0.46 0.79 -1.86
CA LYS A 263 -1.29 -0.39 -2.04
C LYS A 263 -2.75 -0.04 -2.21
N THR A 264 -3.42 -0.76 -3.11
CA THR A 264 -4.88 -0.74 -3.26
C THR A 264 -5.48 -1.94 -2.54
N TYR A 265 -6.47 -1.66 -1.67
CA TYR A 265 -7.20 -2.64 -0.89
C TYR A 265 -8.59 -2.84 -1.48
N ASP A 266 -8.85 -4.01 -2.02
CA ASP A 266 -10.17 -4.38 -2.52
C ASP A 266 -11.10 -4.74 -1.36
N VAL A 267 -12.25 -4.05 -1.30
CA VAL A 267 -13.31 -4.34 -0.33
C VAL A 267 -14.36 -5.20 -0.99
N GLU A 268 -14.59 -6.36 -0.43
CA GLU A 268 -15.55 -7.33 -0.93
C GLU A 268 -16.29 -8.02 0.23
N ASN A 269 -17.60 -8.22 0.09
CA ASN A 269 -18.38 -9.02 1.04
C ASN A 269 -18.51 -10.47 0.61
N LYS A 270 -18.02 -10.79 -0.60
CA LYS A 270 -17.90 -12.15 -1.12
C LYS A 270 -16.55 -12.32 -1.80
N ALA A 271 -15.68 -13.09 -1.15
CA ALA A 271 -14.30 -13.29 -1.55
C ALA A 271 -14.15 -13.70 -3.03
N GLY A 272 -13.31 -12.96 -3.77
CA GLY A 272 -13.02 -13.18 -5.18
C GLY A 272 -14.18 -12.86 -6.13
N VAL A 273 -15.24 -12.23 -5.64
CA VAL A 273 -16.41 -11.84 -6.45
C VAL A 273 -16.59 -10.33 -6.47
N GLY A 274 -16.46 -9.68 -5.31
CA GLY A 274 -16.69 -8.27 -5.12
C GLY A 274 -17.73 -7.99 -4.05
N PHE A 275 -18.32 -6.80 -4.09
CA PHE A 275 -19.35 -6.39 -3.17
C PHE A 275 -20.74 -6.68 -3.74
N ILE A 276 -21.41 -7.71 -3.23
CA ILE A 276 -22.73 -8.14 -3.68
C ILE A 276 -23.84 -7.54 -2.81
N ASN A 277 -25.05 -7.38 -3.39
CA ASN A 277 -26.29 -7.20 -2.62
C ASN A 277 -27.28 -8.27 -3.02
N GLU A 278 -28.14 -8.65 -2.09
CA GLU A 278 -29.27 -9.54 -2.34
C GLU A 278 -30.28 -8.89 -3.26
N VAL A 279 -30.82 -9.68 -4.19
CA VAL A 279 -31.82 -9.21 -5.15
C VAL A 279 -33.18 -9.07 -4.47
N MET A 280 -33.84 -7.95 -4.68
CA MET A 280 -35.25 -7.78 -4.26
C MET A 280 -36.14 -8.68 -5.09
N ARG A 281 -37.10 -9.35 -4.44
CA ARG A 281 -37.98 -10.32 -5.09
C ARG A 281 -39.46 -10.06 -4.82
N GLY A 282 -40.31 -10.50 -5.77
CA GLY A 282 -41.74 -10.48 -5.66
C GLY A 282 -42.37 -11.63 -6.45
N ASN A 283 -43.66 -11.65 -6.57
CA ASN A 283 -44.41 -12.70 -7.23
C ASN A 283 -45.20 -12.18 -8.42
N LEU A 284 -45.45 -13.07 -9.39
CA LEU A 284 -46.35 -12.83 -10.54
C LEU A 284 -47.40 -13.90 -10.58
N LYS A 285 -48.68 -13.51 -10.68
CA LYS A 285 -49.83 -14.38 -10.86
C LYS A 285 -50.53 -14.02 -12.17
N ILE A 286 -50.65 -14.97 -13.10
CA ILE A 286 -51.44 -14.84 -14.30
C ILE A 286 -52.78 -15.50 -14.05
N VAL A 287 -53.85 -14.80 -14.32
CA VAL A 287 -55.23 -15.29 -14.22
C VAL A 287 -55.86 -15.32 -15.60
N LYS A 288 -56.15 -16.52 -16.10
CA LYS A 288 -56.76 -16.75 -17.39
C LYS A 288 -58.26 -16.83 -17.27
N THR A 289 -58.93 -16.11 -18.16
CA THR A 289 -60.38 -16.21 -18.37
C THR A 289 -60.68 -16.42 -19.86
N SER A 290 -61.86 -16.93 -20.18
CA SER A 290 -62.35 -17.07 -21.57
C SER A 290 -63.81 -16.83 -21.64
N SER A 291 -64.33 -16.51 -22.87
CA SER A 291 -65.75 -16.26 -23.13
C SER A 291 -66.64 -17.51 -22.93
N ASP A 292 -66.10 -18.74 -22.99
CA ASP A 292 -66.75 -19.99 -22.73
C ASP A 292 -66.43 -20.67 -21.41
N GLY A 293 -65.67 -19.97 -20.54
CA GLY A 293 -65.35 -20.44 -19.21
C GLY A 293 -64.21 -21.47 -19.13
N LYS A 294 -63.55 -21.86 -20.21
CA LYS A 294 -62.41 -22.76 -20.19
C LYS A 294 -61.16 -21.98 -19.87
N VAL A 295 -60.37 -22.48 -18.93
CA VAL A 295 -59.22 -21.74 -18.39
C VAL A 295 -57.95 -22.60 -18.30
N LYS A 296 -58.05 -23.92 -18.35
CA LYS A 296 -56.93 -24.84 -18.16
C LYS A 296 -56.09 -25.04 -19.42
N GLY A 297 -54.78 -25.16 -19.29
CA GLY A 297 -53.83 -25.60 -20.31
C GLY A 297 -53.45 -24.53 -21.33
N PHE A 298 -53.83 -23.26 -21.12
CA PHE A 298 -53.35 -22.16 -21.98
C PHE A 298 -51.90 -21.87 -21.69
N ALA A 299 -51.07 -21.83 -22.75
CA ALA A 299 -49.62 -21.62 -22.60
C ALA A 299 -49.27 -20.13 -22.66
N PHE A 300 -48.44 -19.69 -21.73
CA PHE A 300 -47.92 -18.33 -21.65
C PHE A 300 -46.41 -18.35 -21.65
N ARG A 301 -45.78 -17.55 -22.50
CA ARG A 301 -44.37 -17.21 -22.47
C ARG A 301 -44.20 -15.97 -21.59
N ILE A 302 -43.34 -16.07 -20.58
CA ILE A 302 -43.01 -15.00 -19.67
C ILE A 302 -41.54 -14.65 -19.90
N THR A 303 -41.29 -13.42 -20.34
CA THR A 303 -39.93 -12.92 -20.57
C THR A 303 -39.63 -11.74 -19.66
N GLY A 304 -38.37 -11.59 -19.24
CA GLY A 304 -37.93 -10.54 -18.35
C GLY A 304 -36.44 -10.21 -18.54
N ALA A 305 -35.91 -9.41 -17.62
CA ALA A 305 -34.52 -9.03 -17.64
C ALA A 305 -33.57 -10.23 -17.52
N ASN A 306 -32.28 -10.03 -17.87
CA ASN A 306 -31.21 -11.03 -17.78
C ASN A 306 -31.49 -12.35 -18.50
N GLY A 307 -32.28 -12.30 -19.57
CA GLY A 307 -32.60 -13.48 -20.36
C GLY A 307 -33.64 -14.42 -19.73
N TYR A 308 -34.40 -13.93 -18.75
CA TYR A 308 -35.49 -14.69 -18.18
C TYR A 308 -36.54 -14.98 -19.29
N ASP A 309 -36.80 -16.26 -19.59
CA ASP A 309 -37.67 -16.69 -20.65
C ASP A 309 -38.18 -18.11 -20.35
N ILE A 310 -39.46 -18.23 -19.98
CA ILE A 310 -40.11 -19.51 -19.68
C ILE A 310 -41.47 -19.60 -20.31
N ILE A 311 -41.95 -20.81 -20.56
CA ILE A 311 -43.32 -21.10 -21.03
C ILE A 311 -43.95 -22.01 -19.99
N LEU A 312 -45.14 -21.60 -19.51
CA LEU A 312 -45.94 -22.34 -18.55
C LEU A 312 -47.39 -22.42 -19.01
N GLU A 313 -48.08 -23.45 -18.55
CA GLU A 313 -49.51 -23.63 -18.83
C GLU A 313 -50.34 -23.36 -17.56
N THR A 314 -51.54 -22.83 -17.77
CA THR A 314 -52.51 -22.57 -16.69
C THR A 314 -53.06 -23.87 -16.10
N ASP A 315 -53.25 -23.88 -14.80
CA ASP A 315 -53.81 -24.98 -14.02
C ASP A 315 -55.32 -25.12 -14.17
N GLU A 316 -55.95 -25.97 -13.34
CA GLU A 316 -57.40 -26.21 -13.32
C GLU A 316 -58.22 -24.95 -13.04
N ASN A 317 -57.63 -23.98 -12.32
CA ASN A 317 -58.25 -22.71 -11.95
C ASN A 317 -57.98 -21.62 -12.97
N GLY A 318 -57.19 -21.90 -14.00
CA GLY A 318 -56.72 -20.92 -14.96
C GLY A 318 -55.58 -20.05 -14.47
N GLU A 319 -54.81 -20.54 -13.51
CA GLU A 319 -53.76 -19.74 -12.87
C GLU A 319 -52.36 -20.25 -13.20
N ILE A 320 -51.41 -19.31 -13.33
CA ILE A 320 -49.97 -19.54 -13.24
C ILE A 320 -49.46 -18.68 -12.10
N PHE A 321 -48.76 -19.28 -11.15
CA PHE A 321 -48.13 -18.57 -10.05
C PHE A 321 -46.60 -18.77 -10.08
N LEU A 322 -45.88 -17.62 -10.10
CA LEU A 322 -44.43 -17.56 -10.07
C LEU A 322 -44.02 -16.81 -8.82
N ASP A 323 -43.31 -17.47 -7.94
CA ASP A 323 -42.75 -16.87 -6.73
C ASP A 323 -41.29 -16.52 -6.90
N GLY A 324 -40.81 -15.59 -6.09
CA GLY A 324 -39.41 -15.26 -5.99
C GLY A 324 -38.76 -14.67 -7.24
N LEU A 325 -39.57 -14.06 -8.12
CA LEU A 325 -39.04 -13.37 -9.31
C LEU A 325 -38.27 -12.10 -8.88
N ARG A 326 -37.21 -11.76 -9.63
CA ARG A 326 -36.58 -10.44 -9.50
C ARG A 326 -37.60 -9.35 -9.73
N ILE A 327 -37.51 -8.25 -9.04
CA ILE A 327 -38.36 -7.09 -9.33
C ILE A 327 -38.00 -6.51 -10.71
N GLY A 328 -39.00 -5.94 -11.38
CA GLY A 328 -38.83 -5.38 -12.73
C GLY A 328 -39.97 -5.76 -13.65
N ASP A 329 -39.83 -5.42 -14.91
CA ASP A 329 -40.86 -5.64 -15.92
C ASP A 329 -40.76 -7.02 -16.60
N TYR A 330 -41.91 -7.65 -16.70
CA TYR A 330 -42.07 -8.94 -17.39
C TYR A 330 -43.11 -8.79 -18.47
N THR A 331 -42.85 -9.35 -19.66
CA THR A 331 -43.81 -9.44 -20.76
C THR A 331 -44.45 -10.82 -20.75
N ILE A 332 -45.75 -10.85 -20.76
CA ILE A 332 -46.59 -12.06 -20.77
C ILE A 332 -47.28 -12.15 -22.12
N SER A 333 -46.93 -13.16 -22.88
CA SER A 333 -47.46 -13.43 -24.24
C SER A 333 -48.13 -14.79 -24.27
N GLU A 334 -49.38 -14.89 -24.73
CA GLU A 334 -50.02 -16.17 -24.91
C GLU A 334 -49.46 -16.87 -26.14
N VAL A 335 -49.01 -18.12 -25.96
CA VAL A 335 -48.46 -18.94 -27.03
C VAL A 335 -49.55 -19.90 -27.53
N SER A 336 -49.76 -19.94 -28.87
CA SER A 336 -50.73 -20.84 -29.45
C SER A 336 -50.41 -22.30 -29.13
N ASN A 337 -51.40 -23.02 -28.60
CA ASN A 337 -51.31 -24.46 -28.33
C ASN A 337 -52.72 -25.12 -28.58
N SER A 338 -52.86 -26.38 -28.19
CA SER A 338 -54.15 -27.12 -28.39
C SER A 338 -55.30 -26.49 -27.59
N ALA A 339 -55.06 -25.93 -26.41
CA ALA A 339 -56.07 -25.29 -25.57
C ALA A 339 -56.55 -23.97 -26.19
N SER A 340 -55.66 -23.20 -26.82
CA SER A 340 -55.95 -21.88 -27.37
C SER A 340 -56.35 -21.89 -28.84
N SER A 341 -56.36 -23.04 -29.52
CA SER A 341 -56.57 -23.17 -30.95
C SER A 341 -57.96 -22.60 -31.50
N MET A 342 -58.96 -22.59 -30.64
CA MET A 342 -60.30 -22.07 -30.94
C MET A 342 -60.47 -20.59 -30.53
N TYR A 343 -59.44 -19.89 -30.05
CA TYR A 343 -59.55 -18.56 -29.53
C TYR A 343 -58.79 -17.55 -30.35
N ILE A 344 -59.15 -16.29 -30.19
CA ILE A 344 -58.37 -15.16 -30.62
C ILE A 344 -57.36 -14.90 -29.42
N LEU A 345 -56.05 -14.96 -29.70
CA LEU A 345 -55.04 -14.68 -28.69
C LEU A 345 -55.10 -13.20 -28.31
N PRO A 346 -55.03 -12.86 -27.02
CA PRO A 346 -54.97 -11.48 -26.57
C PRO A 346 -53.62 -10.87 -26.90
N ASP A 347 -53.56 -9.54 -26.85
CA ASP A 347 -52.32 -8.79 -26.93
C ASP A 347 -51.41 -9.11 -25.72
N ASP A 348 -50.11 -8.99 -25.94
CA ASP A 348 -49.11 -9.11 -24.89
C ASP A 348 -49.35 -8.09 -23.78
N LYS A 349 -49.10 -8.47 -22.54
CA LYS A 349 -49.16 -7.59 -21.38
C LYS A 349 -47.81 -7.47 -20.69
N THR A 350 -47.49 -6.27 -20.29
CA THR A 350 -46.33 -6.00 -19.39
C THR A 350 -46.80 -5.88 -17.95
N ALA A 351 -46.10 -6.53 -17.03
CA ALA A 351 -46.35 -6.49 -15.60
C ALA A 351 -45.08 -6.15 -14.85
N THR A 352 -45.16 -5.15 -13.96
CA THR A 352 -44.04 -4.79 -13.08
C THR A 352 -44.16 -5.59 -11.79
N VAL A 353 -43.22 -6.53 -11.55
CA VAL A 353 -43.07 -7.24 -10.26
C VAL A 353 -42.45 -6.32 -9.25
N LYS A 354 -43.10 -6.17 -8.08
CA LYS A 354 -42.68 -5.29 -6.98
C LYS A 354 -42.19 -6.11 -5.81
N SER A 355 -41.24 -5.54 -5.04
CA SER A 355 -40.67 -6.20 -3.87
C SER A 355 -41.71 -6.60 -2.84
N GLY A 356 -41.66 -7.88 -2.40
CA GLY A 356 -42.55 -8.44 -1.39
C GLY A 356 -44.04 -8.50 -1.76
N ALA A 357 -44.40 -8.22 -3.04
CA ALA A 357 -45.80 -8.19 -3.51
C ALA A 357 -46.06 -9.23 -4.57
N THR A 358 -47.33 -9.59 -4.75
CA THR A 358 -47.83 -10.37 -5.89
C THR A 358 -48.47 -9.45 -6.93
N THR A 359 -47.88 -9.39 -8.10
CA THR A 359 -48.47 -8.68 -9.26
C THR A 359 -49.42 -9.62 -9.99
N ILE A 360 -50.66 -9.20 -10.25
CA ILE A 360 -51.68 -10.02 -10.93
C ILE A 360 -51.86 -9.49 -12.33
N VAL A 361 -51.87 -10.41 -13.30
CA VAL A 361 -52.15 -10.13 -14.72
C VAL A 361 -53.32 -10.99 -15.17
N GLU A 362 -54.38 -10.34 -15.64
CA GLU A 362 -55.53 -11.02 -16.19
C GLU A 362 -55.39 -11.13 -17.72
N MET A 363 -55.61 -12.33 -18.27
CA MET A 363 -55.53 -12.62 -19.69
C MET A 363 -56.89 -13.22 -20.14
N HIS A 364 -57.56 -12.62 -21.12
CA HIS A 364 -58.89 -13.02 -21.54
C HIS A 364 -58.88 -13.43 -23.00
N ASN A 365 -59.46 -14.61 -23.30
CA ASN A 365 -59.65 -15.09 -24.69
C ASN A 365 -61.11 -15.09 -25.11
N VAL A 366 -61.31 -14.72 -26.33
CA VAL A 366 -62.65 -14.80 -27.00
C VAL A 366 -62.62 -15.94 -27.99
N VAL A 367 -63.64 -16.80 -27.94
CA VAL A 367 -63.82 -17.88 -28.93
C VAL A 367 -64.04 -17.29 -30.33
N ARG A 368 -63.36 -17.85 -31.33
CA ARG A 368 -63.52 -17.43 -32.70
C ARG A 368 -64.93 -17.77 -33.17
N GLU A 369 -65.69 -16.86 -33.77
CA GLU A 369 -67.04 -17.07 -34.27
C GLU A 369 -67.07 -17.98 -35.50
N THR A 370 -65.95 -18.12 -36.23
CA THR A 370 -65.82 -19.05 -37.34
C THR A 370 -64.73 -20.07 -37.12
N PRO A 371 -65.00 -21.40 -37.33
CA PRO A 371 -63.92 -22.39 -37.22
C PRO A 371 -62.78 -22.05 -38.19
N ASN A 372 -61.58 -22.18 -37.74
CA ASN A 372 -60.40 -21.98 -38.60
C ASN A 372 -60.25 -23.15 -39.53
N THR A 373 -60.99 -23.12 -40.68
CA THR A 373 -61.07 -24.21 -41.68
C THR A 373 -59.88 -24.14 -42.66
N GLY A 374 -58.72 -23.69 -42.28
CA GLY A 374 -57.63 -23.52 -43.22
C GLY A 374 -56.21 -23.58 -42.77
N GLU A 375 -55.94 -23.64 -41.50
CA GLU A 375 -54.53 -23.84 -41.05
C GLU A 375 -54.30 -25.32 -40.75
N SER A 376 -53.59 -25.99 -41.65
CA SER A 376 -52.98 -27.28 -41.37
C SER A 376 -52.05 -27.10 -40.14
N ASP A 377 -52.28 -27.90 -39.12
CA ASP A 377 -51.40 -27.95 -37.91
C ASP A 377 -49.94 -28.16 -38.29
N ASN A 378 -49.25 -27.07 -38.50
CA ASN A 378 -47.79 -27.09 -38.57
C ASN A 378 -47.15 -27.11 -37.13
N LEU A 379 -47.92 -27.77 -36.20
CA LEU A 379 -47.40 -27.98 -34.83
C LEU A 379 -46.10 -28.75 -34.86
N SER A 380 -45.92 -29.65 -35.83
CA SER A 380 -44.65 -30.37 -36.04
C SER A 380 -43.52 -29.45 -36.54
N LEU A 381 -43.84 -28.40 -37.29
CA LEU A 381 -42.86 -27.45 -37.82
C LEU A 381 -42.38 -26.46 -36.71
N VAL A 382 -43.28 -26.01 -35.84
CA VAL A 382 -42.95 -25.13 -34.71
C VAL A 382 -42.15 -25.89 -33.65
N LEU A 383 -42.53 -27.15 -33.35
CA LEU A 383 -41.73 -27.98 -32.45
C LEU A 383 -40.37 -28.37 -33.06
N THR A 384 -40.23 -28.52 -34.36
CA THR A 384 -38.95 -28.74 -35.03
C THR A 384 -38.10 -27.47 -35.06
N LEU A 385 -38.67 -26.28 -35.18
CA LEU A 385 -37.97 -25.01 -35.11
C LEU A 385 -37.51 -24.70 -33.68
N ILE A 386 -38.31 -25.01 -32.65
CA ILE A 386 -37.90 -24.89 -31.23
C ILE A 386 -36.81 -25.93 -30.91
N GLY A 387 -36.94 -27.18 -31.40
CA GLY A 387 -35.92 -28.21 -31.25
C GLY A 387 -34.59 -27.86 -31.95
N LEU A 388 -34.65 -27.20 -33.12
CA LEU A 388 -33.46 -26.75 -33.85
C LEU A 388 -32.80 -25.53 -33.19
N SER A 389 -33.59 -24.64 -32.57
CA SER A 389 -33.04 -23.49 -31.85
C SER A 389 -32.31 -23.92 -30.54
N THR A 390 -32.86 -24.91 -29.82
CA THR A 390 -32.19 -25.47 -28.61
C THR A 390 -30.96 -26.29 -28.97
N LEU A 391 -30.95 -27.01 -30.11
CA LEU A 391 -29.76 -27.70 -30.63
C LEU A 391 -28.69 -26.71 -31.13
N GLY A 392 -29.11 -25.57 -31.73
CA GLY A 392 -28.21 -24.49 -32.16
C GLY A 392 -27.51 -23.82 -30.97
N ILE A 393 -28.21 -23.59 -29.86
CA ILE A 393 -27.66 -23.01 -28.63
C ILE A 393 -26.71 -24.01 -27.95
N ALA A 394 -27.05 -25.30 -27.90
CA ALA A 394 -26.17 -26.33 -27.37
C ALA A 394 -24.90 -26.50 -28.23
N ALA A 395 -25.01 -26.44 -29.56
CA ALA A 395 -23.87 -26.55 -30.48
C ALA A 395 -22.96 -25.31 -30.42
N SER A 396 -23.52 -24.10 -30.27
CA SER A 396 -22.74 -22.86 -30.12
C SER A 396 -22.01 -22.79 -28.78
N SER A 397 -22.61 -23.30 -27.70
CA SER A 397 -21.98 -23.43 -26.39
C SER A 397 -20.85 -24.46 -26.40
N PHE A 398 -21.04 -25.59 -27.12
CA PHE A 398 -20.02 -26.63 -27.25
C PHE A 398 -18.84 -26.20 -28.12
N LEU A 399 -19.06 -25.40 -29.14
CA LEU A 399 -18.00 -24.83 -29.99
C LEU A 399 -17.21 -23.73 -29.27
N ARG A 400 -17.85 -22.91 -28.42
CA ARG A 400 -17.16 -21.96 -27.57
C ARG A 400 -16.28 -22.63 -26.49
N PHE A 401 -16.77 -23.75 -25.95
CA PHE A 401 -15.98 -24.52 -24.96
C PHE A 401 -14.73 -25.21 -25.59
N LYS A 402 -14.87 -25.63 -26.87
CA LYS A 402 -13.76 -26.29 -27.60
C LYS A 402 -12.69 -25.29 -28.07
N ASN A 403 -13.09 -24.07 -28.40
CA ASN A 403 -12.13 -23.01 -28.78
C ASN A 403 -11.36 -22.46 -27.56
N LYS A 404 -11.99 -22.34 -26.38
CA LYS A 404 -11.31 -21.91 -25.16
C LYS A 404 -10.25 -22.91 -24.69
N LYS A 405 -10.44 -24.22 -24.94
CA LYS A 405 -9.42 -25.25 -24.63
C LYS A 405 -8.23 -25.30 -25.62
N LYS A 406 -8.33 -24.63 -26.78
CA LYS A 406 -7.25 -24.56 -27.76
C LYS A 406 -6.33 -23.36 -27.59
N GLU A 407 -6.78 -22.33 -26.86
CA GLU A 407 -5.96 -21.13 -26.56
C GLU A 407 -5.16 -21.25 -25.25
N GLU A 408 -5.50 -22.22 -24.39
CA GLU A 408 -4.75 -22.48 -23.13
C GLU A 408 -3.67 -23.56 -23.26
N GLY A 409 -3.37 -24.02 -24.47
CA GLY A 409 -2.42 -25.11 -24.75
C GLY A 409 -1.33 -24.80 -25.77
N ASN A 410 -0.88 -23.52 -25.78
CA ASN A 410 0.35 -23.18 -26.54
C ASN A 410 1.22 -22.22 -25.73
#